data_e7425903c453d26ca5e8e9f798a5a15b
#
_entry.id   e7425903c453d26ca5e8e9f798a5a15b
#
_cell.length_a   1.000
_cell.length_b   1.000
_cell.length_c   1.000
_cell.angle_alpha   90.00
_cell.angle_beta   90.00
_cell.angle_gamma   90.00
#
_symmetry.space_group_name_H-M   'P 1'
#
loop_
_entity.id
_entity.type
_entity.pdbx_description
1 polymer ?
#
loop_
_entity_poly.entity_id
_entity_poly.type
_entity_poly.pdbx_seq_one_letter_code
_entity_poly.pdbx_strand_id
1 'polypeptide(L)'
;LEEVSRSQVAQGAKVLIAFGMFAKIVRQSVDVPVIMVDLQAEDVMDALLEASKLGKRIAIFGFRRVLKDVFYVRDLLSIDLVWLPTVSPEKIPHELEKVQDIDVLVGGYYQARIAKQYGIPTVLIKTRDSEIRKAISLAQSYLEKRQDESETGTPMMESSISVSYTHLRAHET
;
A
#
# COMPACT_ATOMS: atom_id res chain seq x y z
N LEU A 1 -5.27 -12.09 5.24
CA LEU A 1 -4.86 -10.79 5.72
C LEU A 1 -5.56 -10.44 7.05
N GLU A 2 -6.90 -10.45 7.05
CA GLU A 2 -7.73 -10.16 8.23
C GLU A 2 -7.42 -11.09 9.41
N GLU A 3 -7.33 -12.39 9.16
CA GLU A 3 -7.00 -13.38 10.18
C GLU A 3 -5.64 -13.13 10.81
N VAL A 4 -4.62 -12.82 9.99
CA VAL A 4 -3.28 -12.47 10.47
C VAL A 4 -3.34 -11.22 11.34
N SER A 5 -4.08 -10.19 10.92
CA SER A 5 -4.20 -8.94 11.68
C SER A 5 -4.89 -9.16 13.03
N ARG A 6 -5.97 -9.93 13.06
CA ARG A 6 -6.65 -10.32 14.31
C ARG A 6 -5.74 -11.14 15.21
N SER A 7 -4.97 -12.07 14.65
CA SER A 7 -3.99 -12.86 15.40
C SER A 7 -2.92 -11.98 16.04
N GLN A 8 -2.40 -10.96 15.33
CA GLN A 8 -1.43 -10.04 15.90
C GLN A 8 -2.01 -9.21 17.06
N VAL A 9 -3.27 -8.76 16.92
CA VAL A 9 -3.97 -8.05 18.01
C VAL A 9 -4.19 -8.98 19.21
N ALA A 10 -4.60 -10.23 18.99
CA ALA A 10 -4.74 -11.21 20.05
C ALA A 10 -3.41 -11.54 20.77
N GLN A 11 -2.28 -11.41 20.08
CA GLN A 11 -0.94 -11.53 20.63
C GLN A 11 -0.44 -10.26 21.35
N GLY A 12 -1.27 -9.22 21.43
CA GLY A 12 -0.98 -8.01 22.19
C GLY A 12 -0.54 -6.81 21.36
N ALA A 13 -0.63 -6.86 20.04
CA ALA A 13 -0.37 -5.67 19.22
C ALA A 13 -1.39 -4.56 19.55
N LYS A 14 -0.90 -3.37 19.92
CA LYS A 14 -1.72 -2.20 20.30
C LYS A 14 -1.93 -1.22 19.14
N VAL A 15 -1.13 -1.35 18.08
CA VAL A 15 -1.20 -0.57 16.86
C VAL A 15 -0.68 -1.43 15.70
N LEU A 16 -1.26 -1.29 14.53
CA LEU A 16 -0.81 -1.98 13.31
C LEU A 16 -0.37 -0.95 12.27
N ILE A 17 0.57 -1.35 11.40
CA ILE A 17 1.09 -0.53 10.29
C ILE A 17 0.75 -1.25 8.97
N ALA A 18 0.11 -0.59 7.97
CA ALA A 18 -0.31 -1.20 6.70
C ALA A 18 -0.01 -0.34 5.46
N PHE A 19 0.21 -0.99 4.32
CA PHE A 19 0.47 -0.32 3.05
C PHE A 19 -0.80 -0.22 2.19
N GLY A 20 -1.07 0.97 1.67
CA GLY A 20 -2.06 1.20 0.63
C GLY A 20 -3.45 0.64 0.95
N MET A 21 -4.05 -0.08 -0.02
CA MET A 21 -5.42 -0.58 0.11
C MET A 21 -5.60 -1.63 1.22
N PHE A 22 -4.53 -2.35 1.59
CA PHE A 22 -4.60 -3.32 2.68
C PHE A 22 -4.92 -2.67 4.03
N ALA A 23 -4.50 -1.42 4.23
CA ALA A 23 -4.83 -0.67 5.42
C ALA A 23 -6.34 -0.55 5.63
N LYS A 24 -7.10 -0.34 4.55
CA LYS A 24 -8.57 -0.25 4.62
C LYS A 24 -9.20 -1.58 5.06
N ILE A 25 -8.70 -2.70 4.52
CA ILE A 25 -9.18 -4.04 4.87
C ILE A 25 -8.88 -4.36 6.34
N VAL A 26 -7.64 -4.11 6.77
CA VAL A 26 -7.21 -4.37 8.14
C VAL A 26 -7.97 -3.49 9.13
N ARG A 27 -8.18 -2.22 8.82
CA ARG A 27 -8.95 -1.29 9.67
C ARG A 27 -10.38 -1.77 9.94
N GLN A 28 -10.98 -2.48 8.99
CA GLN A 28 -12.32 -3.05 9.15
C GLN A 28 -12.34 -4.36 9.95
N SER A 29 -11.16 -4.96 10.18
CA SER A 29 -11.04 -6.27 10.80
C SER A 29 -10.50 -6.28 12.24
N VAL A 30 -10.05 -5.14 12.76
CA VAL A 30 -9.44 -5.01 14.09
C VAL A 30 -9.91 -3.73 14.79
N ASP A 31 -9.89 -3.76 16.15
CA ASP A 31 -10.30 -2.64 17.01
C ASP A 31 -9.12 -1.77 17.46
N VAL A 32 -7.90 -2.09 17.03
CA VAL A 32 -6.71 -1.28 17.31
C VAL A 32 -6.45 -0.29 16.18
N PRO A 33 -5.82 0.85 16.45
CA PRO A 33 -5.44 1.79 15.40
C PRO A 33 -4.55 1.13 14.35
N VAL A 34 -4.87 1.47 13.12
CA VAL A 34 -4.13 0.98 11.94
C VAL A 34 -3.58 2.21 11.21
N ILE A 35 -2.27 2.44 11.31
CA ILE A 35 -1.52 3.56 10.70
C ILE A 35 -1.16 3.21 9.23
N MET A 36 -1.47 4.03 8.18
CA MET A 36 -1.20 3.74 6.76
C MET A 36 0.14 4.32 6.27
N VAL A 37 0.97 3.55 5.56
CA VAL A 37 2.07 4.09 4.75
C VAL A 37 1.49 4.60 3.44
N ASP A 38 1.54 5.91 3.23
CA ASP A 38 1.08 6.52 1.99
C ASP A 38 2.10 6.29 0.87
N LEU A 39 1.56 6.01 -0.31
CA LEU A 39 2.35 5.96 -1.53
C LEU A 39 2.55 7.39 -2.03
N GLN A 40 3.80 7.77 -2.25
CA GLN A 40 4.15 9.07 -2.79
C GLN A 40 4.23 9.04 -4.33
N ALA A 41 4.03 10.19 -4.98
CA ALA A 41 4.11 10.30 -6.44
C ALA A 41 5.49 9.90 -6.96
N GLU A 42 6.53 10.24 -6.22
CA GLU A 42 7.93 9.92 -6.55
C GLU A 42 8.20 8.42 -6.55
N ASP A 43 7.57 7.65 -5.64
CA ASP A 43 7.72 6.19 -5.60
C ASP A 43 7.15 5.55 -6.88
N VAL A 44 6.03 6.10 -7.36
CA VAL A 44 5.39 5.67 -8.62
C VAL A 44 6.22 6.10 -9.82
N MET A 45 6.76 7.32 -9.82
CA MET A 45 7.62 7.82 -10.91
C MET A 45 8.88 6.99 -11.06
N ASP A 46 9.56 6.65 -9.97
CA ASP A 46 10.74 5.79 -9.97
C ASP A 46 10.41 4.40 -10.57
N ALA A 47 9.28 3.82 -10.18
CA ALA A 47 8.83 2.54 -10.73
C ALA A 47 8.46 2.63 -12.23
N LEU A 48 7.82 3.71 -12.69
CA LEU A 48 7.52 3.92 -14.11
C LEU A 48 8.77 4.14 -14.94
N LEU A 49 9.76 4.85 -14.41
CA LEU A 49 11.05 5.02 -15.06
C LEU A 49 11.79 3.68 -15.21
N GLU A 50 11.73 2.81 -14.21
CA GLU A 50 12.28 1.46 -14.29
C GLU A 50 11.49 0.61 -15.32
N ALA A 51 10.17 0.66 -15.28
CA ALA A 51 9.30 -0.09 -16.19
C ALA A 51 9.45 0.34 -17.65
N SER A 52 9.68 1.63 -17.94
CA SER A 52 9.85 2.17 -19.29
C SER A 52 11.08 1.62 -20.02
N LYS A 53 12.04 1.05 -19.29
CA LYS A 53 13.20 0.36 -19.83
C LYS A 53 12.89 -1.07 -20.28
N LEU A 54 11.82 -1.65 -19.76
CA LEU A 54 11.38 -3.03 -20.04
C LEU A 54 10.33 -3.11 -21.14
N GLY A 55 9.55 -2.05 -21.34
CA GLY A 55 8.52 -1.97 -22.36
C GLY A 55 7.85 -0.61 -22.45
N LYS A 56 6.98 -0.45 -23.43
CA LYS A 56 6.29 0.82 -23.69
C LYS A 56 4.86 0.84 -23.21
N ARG A 57 4.17 -0.30 -23.28
CA ARG A 57 2.79 -0.44 -22.82
C ARG A 57 2.76 -0.92 -21.38
N ILE A 58 2.61 0.04 -20.45
CA ILE A 58 2.76 -0.19 -19.01
C ILE A 58 1.39 -0.11 -18.34
N ALA A 59 0.97 -1.20 -17.68
CA ALA A 59 -0.19 -1.15 -16.80
C ALA A 59 0.21 -0.75 -15.38
N ILE A 60 -0.63 0.03 -14.73
CA ILE A 60 -0.42 0.42 -13.33
C ILE A 60 -1.69 0.24 -12.52
N PHE A 61 -1.59 -0.47 -11.39
CA PHE A 61 -2.60 -0.44 -10.35
C PHE A 61 -2.31 0.70 -9.39
N GLY A 62 -3.28 1.56 -9.18
CA GLY A 62 -3.01 2.62 -8.24
C GLY A 62 -4.20 3.48 -7.88
N PHE A 63 -3.96 4.30 -6.88
CA PHE A 63 -4.91 5.27 -6.38
C PHE A 63 -5.01 6.45 -7.35
N ARG A 64 -6.21 6.74 -7.80
CA ARG A 64 -6.51 7.82 -8.74
C ARG A 64 -5.94 9.19 -8.32
N ARG A 65 -5.75 9.39 -7.02
CA ARG A 65 -5.19 10.63 -6.45
C ARG A 65 -3.70 10.79 -6.76
N VAL A 66 -2.91 9.73 -6.59
CA VAL A 66 -1.47 9.74 -6.88
C VAL A 66 -1.23 9.76 -8.39
N LEU A 67 -2.06 9.07 -9.17
CA LEU A 67 -1.88 8.96 -10.62
C LEU A 67 -2.18 10.26 -11.38
N LYS A 68 -2.95 11.20 -10.83
CA LYS A 68 -3.15 12.51 -11.46
C LYS A 68 -1.83 13.25 -11.65
N ASP A 69 -0.95 13.16 -10.66
CA ASP A 69 0.35 13.84 -10.68
C ASP A 69 1.38 13.10 -11.56
N VAL A 70 1.10 11.83 -11.87
CA VAL A 70 1.98 10.95 -12.67
C VAL A 70 1.64 10.94 -14.15
N PHE A 71 0.47 11.42 -14.57
CA PHE A 71 0.07 11.42 -15.99
C PHE A 71 1.02 12.22 -16.91
N TYR A 72 1.69 13.25 -16.40
CA TYR A 72 2.70 13.99 -17.16
C TYR A 72 3.90 13.12 -17.55
N VAL A 73 4.21 12.11 -16.74
CA VAL A 73 5.35 11.19 -16.94
C VAL A 73 5.13 10.32 -18.17
N ARG A 74 3.87 10.00 -18.51
CA ARG A 74 3.51 9.27 -19.72
C ARG A 74 4.10 9.90 -20.97
N ASP A 75 3.87 11.20 -21.13
CA ASP A 75 4.32 11.94 -22.32
C ASP A 75 5.83 12.14 -22.29
N LEU A 76 6.41 12.41 -21.11
CA LEU A 76 7.86 12.57 -20.93
C LEU A 76 8.64 11.29 -21.23
N LEU A 77 8.13 10.13 -20.81
CA LEU A 77 8.77 8.83 -21.03
C LEU A 77 8.36 8.18 -22.36
N SER A 78 7.45 8.79 -23.13
CA SER A 78 6.87 8.23 -24.36
C SER A 78 6.37 6.78 -24.16
N ILE A 79 5.57 6.58 -23.10
CA ILE A 79 4.95 5.31 -22.75
C ILE A 79 3.43 5.34 -22.96
N ASP A 80 2.84 4.17 -23.27
CA ASP A 80 1.40 3.96 -23.24
C ASP A 80 1.00 3.46 -21.83
N LEU A 81 0.45 4.36 -21.02
CA LEU A 81 0.10 4.06 -19.63
C LEU A 81 -1.37 3.62 -19.53
N VAL A 82 -1.56 2.36 -19.21
CA VAL A 82 -2.87 1.76 -18.95
C VAL A 82 -3.16 1.78 -17.47
N TRP A 83 -4.14 2.57 -17.08
CA TRP A 83 -4.55 2.63 -15.68
C TRP A 83 -5.55 1.53 -15.34
N LEU A 84 -5.23 0.73 -14.32
CA LEU A 84 -6.12 -0.27 -13.72
C LEU A 84 -6.64 0.25 -12.38
N PRO A 85 -7.97 0.18 -12.15
CA PRO A 85 -8.54 0.69 -10.92
C PRO A 85 -8.06 -0.13 -9.71
N THR A 86 -7.96 0.52 -8.56
CA THR A 86 -7.78 -0.19 -7.29
C THR A 86 -9.07 -0.93 -6.97
N VAL A 87 -8.99 -2.23 -7.02
CA VAL A 87 -10.09 -3.15 -6.71
C VAL A 87 -9.70 -4.06 -5.56
N SER A 88 -10.68 -4.75 -4.98
CA SER A 88 -10.39 -5.77 -3.98
C SER A 88 -9.47 -6.86 -4.58
N PRO A 89 -8.64 -7.52 -3.76
CA PRO A 89 -7.66 -8.50 -4.24
C PRO A 89 -8.22 -9.56 -5.20
N GLU A 90 -9.43 -10.01 -4.95
CA GLU A 90 -10.11 -11.06 -5.73
C GLU A 90 -10.43 -10.62 -7.17
N LYS A 91 -10.52 -9.31 -7.41
CA LYS A 91 -10.84 -8.73 -8.72
C LYS A 91 -9.61 -8.41 -9.57
N ILE A 92 -8.41 -8.49 -9.00
CA ILE A 92 -7.17 -8.19 -9.73
C ILE A 92 -6.99 -9.09 -10.97
N PRO A 93 -7.23 -10.43 -10.90
CA PRO A 93 -7.16 -11.28 -12.09
C PRO A 93 -8.07 -10.78 -13.21
N HIS A 94 -9.31 -10.48 -12.89
CA HIS A 94 -10.29 -9.99 -13.86
C HIS A 94 -9.89 -8.63 -14.49
N GLU A 95 -9.26 -7.73 -13.73
CA GLU A 95 -8.77 -6.47 -14.29
C GLU A 95 -7.55 -6.69 -15.21
N LEU A 96 -6.68 -7.66 -14.90
CA LEU A 96 -5.57 -8.03 -15.77
C LEU A 96 -6.04 -8.68 -17.08
N GLU A 97 -7.08 -9.52 -17.03
CA GLU A 97 -7.66 -10.16 -18.22
C GLU A 97 -8.29 -9.17 -19.21
N LYS A 98 -8.73 -8.01 -18.74
CA LYS A 98 -9.27 -6.95 -19.60
C LYS A 98 -8.22 -6.23 -20.43
N VAL A 99 -6.96 -6.31 -20.02
CA VAL A 99 -5.86 -5.56 -20.63
C VAL A 99 -4.96 -6.54 -21.37
N GLN A 100 -5.06 -6.52 -22.70
CA GLN A 100 -4.20 -7.32 -23.57
C GLN A 100 -2.92 -6.54 -23.92
N ASP A 101 -1.87 -7.27 -24.28
CA ASP A 101 -0.62 -6.71 -24.82
C ASP A 101 0.11 -5.74 -23.87
N ILE A 102 0.10 -6.02 -22.57
CA ILE A 102 0.89 -5.27 -21.62
C ILE A 102 2.33 -5.78 -21.62
N ASP A 103 3.30 -4.89 -21.77
CA ASP A 103 4.71 -5.25 -21.66
C ASP A 103 5.13 -5.44 -20.20
N VAL A 104 4.66 -4.55 -19.33
CA VAL A 104 5.07 -4.48 -17.90
C VAL A 104 3.91 -4.05 -17.02
N LEU A 105 3.81 -4.63 -15.85
CA LEU A 105 2.92 -4.17 -14.78
C LEU A 105 3.73 -3.38 -13.72
N VAL A 106 3.22 -2.24 -13.32
CA VAL A 106 3.69 -1.49 -12.15
C VAL A 106 2.68 -1.64 -11.02
N GLY A 107 3.12 -2.09 -9.85
CA GLY A 107 2.22 -2.32 -8.73
C GLY A 107 2.90 -2.74 -7.45
N GLY A 108 2.13 -3.06 -6.42
CA GLY A 108 2.63 -3.61 -5.17
C GLY A 108 2.88 -5.13 -5.27
N TYR A 109 3.41 -5.67 -4.19
CA TYR A 109 3.79 -7.10 -4.09
C TYR A 109 2.64 -8.07 -4.43
N TYR A 110 1.41 -7.75 -4.00
CA TYR A 110 0.26 -8.62 -4.24
C TYR A 110 -0.10 -8.68 -5.73
N GLN A 111 -0.12 -7.53 -6.41
CA GLN A 111 -0.36 -7.44 -7.84
C GLN A 111 0.72 -8.17 -8.63
N ALA A 112 2.00 -8.01 -8.23
CA ALA A 112 3.12 -8.70 -8.85
C ALA A 112 3.00 -10.23 -8.77
N ARG A 113 2.58 -10.75 -7.62
CA ARG A 113 2.38 -12.19 -7.43
C ARG A 113 1.29 -12.76 -8.36
N ILE A 114 0.22 -12.00 -8.58
CA ILE A 114 -0.84 -12.40 -9.49
C ILE A 114 -0.36 -12.28 -10.95
N ALA A 115 0.25 -11.15 -11.32
CA ALA A 115 0.74 -10.91 -12.67
C ALA A 115 1.75 -11.98 -13.15
N LYS A 116 2.54 -12.52 -12.24
CA LYS A 116 3.46 -13.64 -12.51
C LYS A 116 2.72 -14.88 -13.05
N GLN A 117 1.49 -15.13 -12.62
CA GLN A 117 0.68 -16.26 -13.13
C GLN A 117 0.25 -16.05 -14.58
N TYR A 118 0.21 -14.80 -15.04
CA TYR A 118 -0.09 -14.41 -16.42
C TYR A 118 1.17 -14.19 -17.27
N GLY A 119 2.36 -14.46 -16.71
CA GLY A 119 3.62 -14.24 -17.41
C GLY A 119 3.99 -12.76 -17.64
N ILE A 120 3.34 -11.84 -16.93
CA ILE A 120 3.54 -10.40 -17.09
C ILE A 120 4.71 -9.95 -16.20
N PRO A 121 5.80 -9.38 -16.77
CA PRO A 121 6.87 -8.77 -16.00
C PRO A 121 6.33 -7.66 -15.09
N THR A 122 6.87 -7.55 -13.89
CA THR A 122 6.37 -6.56 -12.93
C THR A 122 7.49 -5.77 -12.29
N VAL A 123 7.33 -4.46 -12.25
CA VAL A 123 8.14 -3.53 -11.45
C VAL A 123 7.38 -3.17 -10.18
N LEU A 124 8.01 -3.40 -9.03
CA LEU A 124 7.43 -3.09 -7.73
C LEU A 124 7.55 -1.61 -7.41
N ILE A 125 6.47 -1.01 -6.94
CA ILE A 125 6.52 0.31 -6.32
C ILE A 125 7.15 0.15 -4.95
N LYS A 126 8.33 0.73 -4.75
CA LYS A 126 9.08 0.69 -3.50
C LYS A 126 8.81 1.97 -2.71
N THR A 127 8.22 1.84 -1.55
CA THR A 127 8.00 2.97 -0.65
C THR A 127 9.32 3.38 0.00
N ARG A 128 9.59 4.67 0.09
CA ARG A 128 10.80 5.22 0.69
C ARG A 128 10.87 4.97 2.19
N ASP A 129 12.08 4.73 2.69
CA ASP A 129 12.33 4.53 4.12
C ASP A 129 11.82 5.69 4.98
N SER A 130 11.82 6.92 4.45
CA SER A 130 11.29 8.09 5.15
C SER A 130 9.82 7.93 5.55
N GLU A 131 8.99 7.41 4.65
CA GLU A 131 7.56 7.20 4.90
C GLU A 131 7.34 6.06 5.92
N ILE A 132 8.17 5.03 5.85
CA ILE A 132 8.15 3.93 6.83
C ILE A 132 8.55 4.44 8.22
N ARG A 133 9.62 5.24 8.31
CA ARG A 133 10.08 5.84 9.58
C ARG A 133 9.05 6.78 10.18
N LYS A 134 8.44 7.63 9.36
CA LYS A 134 7.35 8.53 9.76
C LYS A 134 6.23 7.78 10.45
N ALA A 135 6.02 6.71 9.93
CA ALA A 135 5.03 5.77 10.32
C ALA A 135 5.31 5.10 11.65
N ILE A 136 6.45 4.56 11.79
CA ILE A 136 6.91 3.99 13.05
C ILE A 136 6.86 5.07 14.14
N SER A 137 7.31 6.29 13.84
CA SER A 137 7.27 7.40 14.78
C SER A 137 5.83 7.75 15.22
N LEU A 138 4.87 7.73 14.30
CA LEU A 138 3.46 7.93 14.64
C LEU A 138 2.92 6.82 15.54
N ALA A 139 3.29 5.56 15.27
CA ALA A 139 2.90 4.43 16.10
C ALA A 139 3.47 4.55 17.52
N GLN A 140 4.75 4.93 17.64
CA GLN A 140 5.40 5.16 18.92
C GLN A 140 4.71 6.27 19.72
N SER A 141 4.49 7.44 19.09
CA SER A 141 3.79 8.56 19.75
C SER A 141 2.38 8.21 20.20
N TYR A 142 1.70 7.35 19.45
CA TYR A 142 0.38 6.85 19.86
C TYR A 142 0.46 5.96 21.11
N LEU A 143 1.46 5.07 21.16
CA LEU A 143 1.64 4.18 22.31
C LEU A 143 2.03 4.95 23.57
N GLU A 144 2.93 5.93 23.45
CA GLU A 144 3.35 6.81 24.54
C GLU A 144 2.16 7.56 25.16
N LYS A 145 1.34 8.21 24.34
CA LYS A 145 0.14 8.92 24.81
C LYS A 145 -0.83 8.02 25.58
N ARG A 146 -1.02 6.79 25.11
CA ARG A 146 -1.90 5.84 25.81
C ARG A 146 -1.33 5.33 27.14
N GLN A 147 -0.02 5.28 27.31
CA GLN A 147 0.61 4.96 28.58
C GLN A 147 0.38 6.09 29.58
N ASP A 148 0.59 7.33 29.16
CA ASP A 148 0.35 8.52 30.01
C ASP A 148 -1.11 8.62 30.46
N GLU A 149 -2.08 8.36 29.56
CA GLU A 149 -3.51 8.34 29.87
C GLU A 149 -3.88 7.23 30.86
N SER A 150 -3.22 6.09 30.81
CA SER A 150 -3.47 4.98 31.73
C SER A 150 -2.91 5.26 33.13
N GLU A 151 -1.85 6.05 33.23
CA GLU A 151 -1.21 6.43 34.50
C GLU A 151 -1.88 7.64 35.17
N THR A 152 -2.46 8.56 34.37
CA THR A 152 -3.04 9.81 34.90
C THR A 152 -4.56 9.77 35.15
N GLY A 153 -5.25 8.73 34.71
CA GLY A 153 -6.69 8.50 34.99
C GLY A 153 -7.65 9.53 34.40
N THR A 154 -7.23 10.37 33.45
CA THR A 154 -8.08 11.42 32.87
C THR A 154 -8.51 11.03 31.45
N PRO A 155 -9.81 10.80 31.17
CA PRO A 155 -10.27 10.55 29.80
C PRO A 155 -10.25 11.85 29.00
N MET A 156 -9.41 11.92 27.99
CA MET A 156 -9.43 13.02 27.00
C MET A 156 -10.48 12.76 25.92
N MET A 157 -11.19 13.83 25.56
CA MET A 157 -12.16 13.86 24.44
C MET A 157 -11.49 13.45 23.13
N GLU A 158 -12.21 12.65 22.36
CA GLU A 158 -11.81 12.14 21.06
C GLU A 158 -11.38 13.24 20.09
N SER A 159 -10.09 13.39 19.88
CA SER A 159 -9.57 13.99 18.66
C SER A 159 -9.29 12.86 17.67
N SER A 160 -10.16 12.72 16.67
CA SER A 160 -10.09 11.69 15.66
C SER A 160 -8.89 11.90 14.74
N ILE A 161 -7.77 11.29 15.08
CA ILE A 161 -6.63 11.11 14.16
C ILE A 161 -6.69 9.66 13.66
N SER A 162 -7.15 9.46 12.42
CA SER A 162 -7.14 8.14 11.83
C SER A 162 -5.89 7.92 10.99
N VAL A 163 -5.05 6.99 11.42
CA VAL A 163 -3.77 6.64 10.78
C VAL A 163 -3.65 5.10 10.66
N SER A 164 -3.31 4.54 9.51
CA SER A 164 -3.40 3.10 9.23
C SER A 164 -2.14 2.39 8.68
N TYR A 165 -1.63 1.30 9.30
CA TYR A 165 -0.51 0.48 8.83
C TYR A 165 -0.59 -1.03 9.08
N THR A 166 -0.15 -1.91 8.15
CA THR A 166 0.20 -3.32 8.40
C THR A 166 1.47 -3.70 7.65
N HIS A 167 2.44 -4.26 8.32
CA HIS A 167 3.60 -4.93 7.72
C HIS A 167 3.33 -6.43 7.71
N LEU A 168 3.09 -7.02 6.55
CA LEU A 168 3.08 -8.46 6.38
C LEU A 168 4.50 -8.91 6.03
N ARG A 169 5.20 -9.52 6.99
CA ARG A 169 6.33 -10.38 6.66
C ARG A 169 5.78 -11.53 5.83
N ALA A 170 6.15 -11.60 4.56
CA ALA A 170 6.02 -12.84 3.81
C ALA A 170 6.96 -13.86 4.48
N HIS A 171 6.39 -14.87 5.13
CA HIS A 171 7.16 -16.08 5.41
C HIS A 171 7.41 -16.74 4.06
N GLU A 172 8.65 -16.67 3.61
CA GLU A 172 9.17 -17.56 2.57
C GLU A 172 9.19 -18.98 3.14
N THR A 173 8.44 -19.84 2.56
CA THR A 173 8.66 -21.30 2.49
C THR A 173 8.41 -21.74 1.06
#